data_d1e2f5074a3e5032a24bac2194f6bfb2
#
_entry.id   d1e2f5074a3e5032a24bac2194f6bfb2
#
_cell.length_a   1.000
_cell.length_b   1.000
_cell.length_c   1.000
_cell.angle_alpha   90.00
_cell.angle_beta   90.00
_cell.angle_gamma   90.00
#
_symmetry.space_group_name_H-M   'P 1'
#
loop_
_entity.id
_entity.type
_entity.pdbx_description
1 polymer ?
#
loop_
_entity_poly.entity_id
_entity_poly.type
_entity_poly.pdbx_seq_one_letter_code
_entity_poly.pdbx_strand_id
1 'polypeptide(L)'
;LPEEVRAAEKLTLPPWGMLTGVRPDKPVTWALMEGKTPEEAKNYLKEHYFVPEDRAALALDCAQASLRAKRSLREDEVSLYIGIPFCPTRCAYCSFVSQAVEKSFALMEPYLEVLLGEITQAAQMVKDLGLNVKSFYMGGGTPTTLSAGQMDRLLTHLNQSFDLSRCAEYCIEAGRPDTIDREKLQVLLDHGCDRISVNPQSLEDSVLRAIGRRHTAADIEKTMALAMSMGFRHVNMDLIAGLPADTPEGFRRTLDKCLSFGADNITVHTLALKKGSRILLEGQKIPTAEEVGQMLDYSISALRGANFHP
;
A
#
# COMPACT_ATOMS: atom_id res chain seq x y z
N LEU A 1 -17.34 29.02 8.49
CA LEU A 1 -17.21 30.50 8.47
C LEU A 1 -17.82 31.02 7.17
N PRO A 2 -18.61 32.11 7.22
CA PRO A 2 -19.14 32.77 6.03
C PRO A 2 -18.01 33.11 5.03
N GLU A 3 -18.32 33.13 3.74
CA GLU A 3 -17.35 33.38 2.67
C GLU A 3 -16.68 34.76 2.81
N GLU A 4 -17.44 35.75 3.26
CA GLU A 4 -16.95 37.10 3.53
C GLU A 4 -15.89 37.16 4.63
N VAL A 5 -16.02 36.36 5.70
CA VAL A 5 -15.03 36.28 6.78
C VAL A 5 -13.77 35.56 6.31
N ARG A 6 -13.91 34.52 5.45
CA ARG A 6 -12.78 33.82 4.87
C ARG A 6 -11.96 34.70 3.94
N ALA A 7 -12.64 35.47 3.10
CA ALA A 7 -11.99 36.42 2.20
C ALA A 7 -11.26 37.55 2.95
N ALA A 8 -11.86 38.07 4.04
CA ALA A 8 -11.24 39.12 4.84
C ALA A 8 -9.99 38.65 5.60
N GLU A 9 -9.98 37.40 6.08
CA GLU A 9 -8.87 36.83 6.84
C GLU A 9 -7.89 36.03 5.98
N LYS A 10 -8.07 35.99 4.65
CA LYS A 10 -7.29 35.16 3.70
C LYS A 10 -7.21 33.68 4.09
N LEU A 11 -8.24 33.17 4.73
CA LEU A 11 -8.30 31.76 5.13
C LEU A 11 -8.66 30.89 3.94
N THR A 12 -7.77 29.99 3.60
CA THR A 12 -8.06 28.90 2.65
C THR A 12 -8.77 27.76 3.35
N LEU A 13 -9.79 27.18 2.71
CA LEU A 13 -10.42 25.97 3.24
C LEU A 13 -9.40 24.81 3.16
N PRO A 14 -9.32 23.99 4.20
CA PRO A 14 -8.57 22.75 4.11
C PRO A 14 -9.08 21.90 2.93
N PRO A 15 -8.22 21.10 2.26
CA PRO A 15 -8.60 20.29 1.10
C PRO A 15 -9.80 19.35 1.35
N TRP A 16 -10.01 18.94 2.59
CA TRP A 16 -11.12 18.09 3.03
C TRP A 16 -12.14 18.82 3.93
N GLY A 17 -12.20 20.15 3.85
CA GLY A 17 -13.10 20.94 4.67
C GLY A 17 -12.89 20.73 6.16
N MET A 18 -13.97 20.44 6.90
CA MET A 18 -13.93 20.14 8.34
C MET A 18 -13.78 18.64 8.64
N LEU A 19 -13.60 17.80 7.61
CA LEU A 19 -13.45 16.36 7.78
C LEU A 19 -12.10 16.06 8.42
N THR A 20 -12.11 15.31 9.53
CA THR A 20 -10.91 14.88 10.24
C THR A 20 -10.74 13.37 10.14
N GLY A 21 -9.49 12.89 10.16
CA GLY A 21 -9.18 11.47 10.11
C GLY A 21 -8.53 11.05 8.79
N VAL A 22 -8.22 9.76 8.68
CA VAL A 22 -7.43 9.18 7.58
C VAL A 22 -8.27 8.50 6.49
N ARG A 23 -9.60 8.50 6.65
CA ARG A 23 -10.52 7.82 5.71
C ARG A 23 -11.72 8.72 5.39
N PRO A 24 -11.54 9.68 4.48
CA PRO A 24 -12.59 10.64 4.14
C PRO A 24 -13.79 10.01 3.40
N ASP A 25 -13.65 8.81 2.88
CA ASP A 25 -14.70 8.02 2.23
C ASP A 25 -15.71 7.39 3.20
N LYS A 26 -15.36 7.21 4.49
CA LYS A 26 -16.24 6.54 5.48
C LYS A 26 -17.63 7.16 5.63
N PRO A 27 -17.80 8.49 5.79
CA PRO A 27 -19.12 9.09 5.91
C PRO A 27 -20.00 8.82 4.67
N VAL A 28 -19.39 8.84 3.49
CA VAL A 28 -20.07 8.50 2.23
C VAL A 28 -20.45 7.03 2.20
N THR A 29 -19.52 6.14 2.60
CA THR A 29 -19.78 4.70 2.67
C THR A 29 -20.97 4.41 3.57
N TRP A 30 -21.05 5.03 4.75
CA TRP A 30 -22.17 4.86 5.67
C TRP A 30 -23.48 5.39 5.08
N ALA A 31 -23.46 6.58 4.49
CA ALA A 31 -24.64 7.15 3.85
C ALA A 31 -25.21 6.23 2.73
N LEU A 32 -24.32 5.66 1.92
CA LEU A 32 -24.73 4.69 0.89
C LEU A 32 -25.27 3.37 1.48
N MET A 33 -24.71 2.92 2.60
CA MET A 33 -25.20 1.72 3.31
C MET A 33 -26.57 1.95 3.97
N GLU A 34 -26.87 3.19 4.37
CA GLU A 34 -28.18 3.62 4.89
C GLU A 34 -29.22 3.83 3.78
N GLY A 35 -28.86 3.61 2.52
CA GLY A 35 -29.76 3.69 1.37
C GLY A 35 -29.85 5.06 0.71
N LYS A 36 -28.98 6.01 1.06
CA LYS A 36 -28.90 7.30 0.34
C LYS A 36 -28.38 7.09 -1.08
N THR A 37 -28.86 7.91 -2.00
CA THR A 37 -28.34 7.95 -3.36
C THR A 37 -26.89 8.45 -3.38
N PRO A 38 -26.12 8.15 -4.43
CA PRO A 38 -24.75 8.69 -4.59
C PRO A 38 -24.68 10.21 -4.48
N GLU A 39 -25.66 10.92 -5.05
CA GLU A 39 -25.70 12.38 -5.00
C GLU A 39 -26.01 12.89 -3.59
N GLU A 40 -26.95 12.29 -2.88
CA GLU A 40 -27.23 12.65 -1.48
C GLU A 40 -26.03 12.38 -0.57
N ALA A 41 -25.32 11.26 -0.77
CA ALA A 41 -24.11 10.94 0.00
C ALA A 41 -22.96 11.92 -0.28
N LYS A 42 -22.80 12.35 -1.53
CA LYS A 42 -21.84 13.39 -1.91
C LYS A 42 -22.22 14.76 -1.32
N ASN A 43 -23.48 15.15 -1.44
CA ASN A 43 -23.98 16.42 -0.88
C ASN A 43 -23.87 16.45 0.65
N TYR A 44 -24.03 15.32 1.33
CA TYR A 44 -23.80 15.22 2.76
C TYR A 44 -22.40 15.69 3.17
N LEU A 45 -21.35 15.32 2.42
CA LEU A 45 -19.98 15.82 2.68
C LEU A 45 -19.86 17.33 2.46
N LYS A 46 -20.49 17.85 1.42
CA LYS A 46 -20.42 19.28 1.06
C LYS A 46 -21.13 20.14 2.08
N GLU A 47 -22.31 19.77 2.51
CA GLU A 47 -23.18 20.54 3.39
C GLU A 47 -22.74 20.46 4.85
N HIS A 48 -22.33 19.29 5.33
CA HIS A 48 -22.01 19.08 6.75
C HIS A 48 -20.52 19.26 7.06
N TYR A 49 -19.64 19.00 6.09
CA TYR A 49 -18.19 19.07 6.31
C TYR A 49 -17.49 20.10 5.42
N PHE A 50 -18.23 20.83 4.58
CA PHE A 50 -17.66 21.81 3.65
C PHE A 50 -16.57 21.25 2.74
N VAL A 51 -16.69 19.99 2.37
CA VAL A 51 -15.75 19.32 1.45
C VAL A 51 -15.98 19.86 0.05
N PRO A 52 -14.93 20.28 -0.69
CA PRO A 52 -15.05 20.72 -2.09
C PRO A 52 -15.60 19.61 -3.00
N GLU A 53 -16.23 20.01 -4.11
CA GLU A 53 -16.91 19.10 -5.05
C GLU A 53 -16.03 17.99 -5.57
N ASP A 54 -14.78 18.32 -5.98
CA ASP A 54 -13.80 17.38 -6.52
C ASP A 54 -13.38 16.32 -5.48
N ARG A 55 -13.24 16.72 -4.22
CA ARG A 55 -12.92 15.81 -3.10
C ARG A 55 -14.11 14.97 -2.68
N ALA A 56 -15.31 15.54 -2.70
CA ALA A 56 -16.54 14.81 -2.42
C ALA A 56 -16.80 13.74 -3.50
N ALA A 57 -16.55 14.06 -4.77
CA ALA A 57 -16.60 13.10 -5.87
C ALA A 57 -15.57 11.98 -5.71
N LEU A 58 -14.30 12.31 -5.36
CA LEU A 58 -13.26 11.30 -5.09
C LEU A 58 -13.66 10.37 -3.94
N ALA A 59 -14.19 10.93 -2.84
CA ALA A 59 -14.66 10.13 -1.71
C ALA A 59 -15.80 9.19 -2.11
N LEU A 60 -16.71 9.64 -2.99
CA LEU A 60 -17.79 8.81 -3.52
C LEU A 60 -17.23 7.65 -4.37
N ASP A 61 -16.28 7.92 -5.28
CA ASP A 61 -15.64 6.89 -6.10
C ASP A 61 -14.99 5.81 -5.22
N CYS A 62 -14.23 6.22 -4.20
CA CYS A 62 -13.59 5.32 -3.23
C CYS A 62 -14.63 4.50 -2.43
N ALA A 63 -15.69 5.15 -1.94
CA ALA A 63 -16.77 4.48 -1.21
C ALA A 63 -17.48 3.43 -2.06
N GLN A 64 -17.78 3.76 -3.32
CA GLN A 64 -18.41 2.82 -4.24
C GLN A 64 -17.50 1.64 -4.59
N ALA A 65 -16.19 1.86 -4.79
CA ALA A 65 -15.21 0.79 -5.00
C ALA A 65 -15.15 -0.15 -3.78
N SER A 66 -15.06 0.40 -2.57
CA SER A 66 -15.06 -0.38 -1.32
C SER A 66 -16.35 -1.18 -1.13
N LEU A 67 -17.51 -0.58 -1.46
CA LEU A 67 -18.79 -1.27 -1.36
C LEU A 67 -18.94 -2.37 -2.41
N ARG A 68 -18.44 -2.18 -3.65
CA ARG A 68 -18.39 -3.27 -4.63
C ARG A 68 -17.58 -4.45 -4.13
N ALA A 69 -16.38 -4.20 -3.59
CA ALA A 69 -15.55 -5.25 -3.01
C ALA A 69 -16.27 -5.96 -1.84
N LYS A 70 -16.87 -5.18 -0.92
CA LYS A 70 -17.63 -5.76 0.22
C LYS A 70 -18.79 -6.64 -0.24
N ARG A 71 -19.55 -6.22 -1.27
CA ARG A 71 -20.70 -6.97 -1.80
C ARG A 71 -20.28 -8.24 -2.55
N SER A 72 -19.04 -8.35 -2.99
CA SER A 72 -18.52 -9.56 -3.63
C SER A 72 -18.11 -10.64 -2.63
N LEU A 73 -18.04 -10.30 -1.33
CA LEU A 73 -17.70 -11.26 -0.27
C LEU A 73 -18.93 -12.08 0.13
N ARG A 74 -18.70 -13.38 0.34
CA ARG A 74 -19.67 -14.30 0.91
C ARG A 74 -19.40 -14.46 2.40
N GLU A 75 -20.41 -14.92 3.15
CA GLU A 75 -20.29 -15.13 4.59
C GLU A 75 -19.29 -16.23 4.96
N ASP A 76 -19.07 -17.18 4.05
CA ASP A 76 -18.12 -18.28 4.19
C ASP A 76 -16.71 -17.96 3.65
N GLU A 77 -16.42 -16.72 3.28
CA GLU A 77 -15.12 -16.31 2.74
C GLU A 77 -14.27 -15.59 3.78
N VAL A 78 -12.97 -15.91 3.78
CA VAL A 78 -11.96 -15.27 4.64
C VAL A 78 -10.75 -14.83 3.82
N SER A 79 -10.03 -13.84 4.35
CA SER A 79 -8.73 -13.44 3.84
C SER A 79 -7.64 -13.94 4.78
N LEU A 80 -6.54 -14.43 4.22
CA LEU A 80 -5.36 -14.83 4.97
C LEU A 80 -4.28 -13.73 4.87
N TYR A 81 -3.66 -13.42 6.00
CA TYR A 81 -2.50 -12.53 6.06
C TYR A 81 -1.33 -13.23 6.71
N ILE A 82 -0.17 -13.22 6.05
CA ILE A 82 1.10 -13.66 6.63
C ILE A 82 2.02 -12.44 6.78
N GLY A 83 2.51 -12.21 7.99
CA GLY A 83 3.47 -11.15 8.29
C GLY A 83 4.89 -11.66 8.35
N ILE A 84 5.80 -11.18 7.50
CA ILE A 84 7.24 -11.47 7.59
C ILE A 84 7.92 -10.27 8.26
N PRO A 85 8.32 -10.35 9.53
CA PRO A 85 8.77 -9.20 10.31
C PRO A 85 10.25 -8.84 10.06
N PHE A 86 10.80 -9.18 8.91
CA PHE A 86 12.20 -8.93 8.58
C PHE A 86 12.34 -7.94 7.43
N CYS A 87 13.30 -7.01 7.54
CA CYS A 87 13.67 -6.06 6.49
C CYS A 87 15.18 -6.03 6.34
N PRO A 88 15.75 -5.76 5.16
CA PRO A 88 17.20 -5.56 5.01
C PRO A 88 17.71 -4.43 5.91
N THR A 89 17.00 -3.30 5.93
CA THR A 89 17.23 -2.15 6.80
C THR A 89 15.90 -1.56 7.23
N ARG A 90 15.86 -0.88 8.38
CA ARG A 90 14.65 -0.18 8.83
C ARG A 90 14.57 1.20 8.20
N CYS A 91 13.53 1.45 7.40
CA CYS A 91 13.26 2.76 6.81
C CYS A 91 12.95 3.81 7.89
N ALA A 92 13.35 5.06 7.68
CA ALA A 92 13.21 6.14 8.67
C ALA A 92 11.73 6.47 9.01
N TYR A 93 10.82 6.32 8.06
CA TYR A 93 9.38 6.56 8.24
C TYR A 93 8.63 5.37 8.86
N CYS A 94 9.21 4.16 8.84
CA CYS A 94 8.49 2.94 9.15
C CYS A 94 8.19 2.81 10.65
N SER A 95 6.92 2.55 10.96
CA SER A 95 6.43 2.29 12.31
C SER A 95 5.99 0.83 12.53
N PHE A 96 6.11 -0.01 11.52
CA PHE A 96 5.77 -1.42 11.63
C PHE A 96 6.75 -2.16 12.54
N VAL A 97 6.26 -3.24 13.16
CA VAL A 97 7.11 -4.16 13.92
C VAL A 97 7.95 -4.94 12.93
N SER A 98 9.18 -4.48 12.73
CA SER A 98 10.13 -5.14 11.83
C SER A 98 11.54 -5.12 12.43
N GLN A 99 12.28 -6.18 12.15
CA GLN A 99 13.66 -6.39 12.58
C GLN A 99 14.60 -6.22 11.38
N ALA A 100 15.65 -5.44 11.55
CA ALA A 100 16.70 -5.38 10.53
C ALA A 100 17.50 -6.69 10.54
N VAL A 101 17.61 -7.34 9.36
CA VAL A 101 18.28 -8.65 9.21
C VAL A 101 19.71 -8.64 9.74
N GLU A 102 20.43 -7.55 9.58
CA GLU A 102 21.80 -7.40 10.13
C GLU A 102 21.91 -7.76 11.62
N LYS A 103 20.82 -7.55 12.39
CA LYS A 103 20.77 -7.81 13.84
C LYS A 103 19.99 -9.06 14.22
N SER A 104 19.19 -9.61 13.30
CA SER A 104 18.20 -10.66 13.61
C SER A 104 18.22 -11.83 12.63
N PHE A 105 19.28 -11.97 11.83
CA PHE A 105 19.40 -13.07 10.86
C PHE A 105 19.17 -14.44 11.50
N ALA A 106 19.72 -14.68 12.68
CA ALA A 106 19.59 -15.94 13.42
C ALA A 106 18.14 -16.26 13.84
N LEU A 107 17.23 -15.27 13.83
CA LEU A 107 15.83 -15.46 14.19
C LEU A 107 14.95 -15.87 13.01
N MET A 108 15.43 -15.76 11.79
CA MET A 108 14.61 -16.04 10.60
C MET A 108 14.18 -17.49 10.53
N GLU A 109 15.09 -18.42 10.73
CA GLU A 109 14.75 -19.84 10.67
C GLU A 109 13.84 -20.29 11.82
N PRO A 110 14.12 -19.98 13.09
CA PRO A 110 13.17 -20.24 14.17
C PRO A 110 11.79 -19.62 13.96
N TYR A 111 11.73 -18.41 13.39
CA TYR A 111 10.47 -17.76 13.05
C TYR A 111 9.68 -18.57 12.01
N LEU A 112 10.34 -19.02 10.95
CA LEU A 112 9.70 -19.80 9.90
C LEU A 112 9.14 -21.13 10.44
N GLU A 113 9.87 -21.82 11.32
CA GLU A 113 9.38 -23.05 11.94
C GLU A 113 8.07 -22.83 12.74
N VAL A 114 8.02 -21.74 13.52
CA VAL A 114 6.79 -21.39 14.26
C VAL A 114 5.66 -21.02 13.31
N LEU A 115 5.97 -20.23 12.28
CA LEU A 115 4.97 -19.79 11.28
C LEU A 115 4.37 -20.99 10.52
N LEU A 116 5.16 -22.00 10.15
CA LEU A 116 4.63 -23.22 9.53
C LEU A 116 3.63 -23.95 10.46
N GLY A 117 3.93 -23.99 11.77
CA GLY A 117 2.99 -24.51 12.76
C GLY A 117 1.70 -23.69 12.86
N GLU A 118 1.78 -22.35 12.84
CA GLU A 118 0.60 -21.46 12.84
C GLU A 118 -0.24 -21.64 11.57
N ILE A 119 0.39 -21.78 10.39
CA ILE A 119 -0.29 -22.05 9.13
C ILE A 119 -1.10 -23.34 9.22
N THR A 120 -0.51 -24.42 9.76
CA THR A 120 -1.20 -25.70 9.94
C THR A 120 -2.43 -25.56 10.85
N GLN A 121 -2.31 -24.87 11.97
CA GLN A 121 -3.43 -24.64 12.90
C GLN A 121 -4.52 -23.76 12.27
N ALA A 122 -4.14 -22.69 11.60
CA ALA A 122 -5.09 -21.82 10.91
C ALA A 122 -5.84 -22.56 9.79
N ALA A 123 -5.15 -23.42 9.03
CA ALA A 123 -5.79 -24.25 8.00
C ALA A 123 -6.80 -25.22 8.59
N GLN A 124 -6.49 -25.84 9.74
CA GLN A 124 -7.46 -26.70 10.44
C GLN A 124 -8.69 -25.90 10.89
N MET A 125 -8.51 -24.69 11.43
CA MET A 125 -9.64 -23.82 11.81
C MET A 125 -10.52 -23.44 10.62
N VAL A 126 -9.91 -23.04 9.49
CA VAL A 126 -10.65 -22.71 8.26
C VAL A 126 -11.46 -23.90 7.78
N LYS A 127 -10.88 -25.10 7.81
CA LYS A 127 -11.57 -26.36 7.44
C LYS A 127 -12.71 -26.70 8.39
N ASP A 128 -12.49 -26.63 9.69
CA ASP A 128 -13.49 -26.99 10.71
C ASP A 128 -14.70 -26.05 10.69
N LEU A 129 -14.48 -24.79 10.30
CA LEU A 129 -15.53 -23.78 10.15
C LEU A 129 -16.17 -23.77 8.75
N GLY A 130 -15.71 -24.61 7.82
CA GLY A 130 -16.23 -24.67 6.44
C GLY A 130 -16.00 -23.40 5.64
N LEU A 131 -14.91 -22.67 5.92
CA LEU A 131 -14.58 -21.39 5.27
C LEU A 131 -13.75 -21.59 4.00
N ASN A 132 -13.83 -20.61 3.10
CA ASN A 132 -13.09 -20.56 1.86
C ASN A 132 -12.13 -19.37 1.85
N VAL A 133 -10.91 -19.57 1.35
CA VAL A 133 -9.94 -18.48 1.22
C VAL A 133 -10.24 -17.67 -0.03
N LYS A 134 -10.65 -16.41 0.17
CA LYS A 134 -10.96 -15.45 -0.88
C LYS A 134 -9.73 -14.70 -1.38
N SER A 135 -8.84 -14.33 -0.47
CA SER A 135 -7.60 -13.63 -0.80
C SER A 135 -6.48 -14.03 0.13
N PHE A 136 -5.28 -13.99 -0.38
CA PHE A 136 -4.06 -14.19 0.37
C PHE A 136 -3.14 -12.99 0.21
N TYR A 137 -2.58 -12.51 1.31
CA TYR A 137 -1.63 -11.41 1.32
C TYR A 137 -0.45 -11.71 2.23
N MET A 138 0.76 -11.66 1.69
CA MET A 138 1.99 -11.77 2.48
C MET A 138 2.74 -10.44 2.46
N GLY A 139 2.92 -9.86 3.63
CA GLY A 139 3.54 -8.54 3.79
C GLY A 139 4.24 -8.39 5.14
N GLY A 140 4.19 -7.19 5.71
CA GLY A 140 4.74 -6.86 7.04
C GLY A 140 6.02 -6.06 6.98
N GLY A 141 7.17 -6.70 7.08
CA GLY A 141 8.48 -6.10 6.82
C GLY A 141 8.79 -6.11 5.33
N THR A 142 9.47 -7.15 4.87
CA THR A 142 9.78 -7.38 3.45
C THR A 142 9.85 -8.90 3.22
N PRO A 143 8.79 -9.53 2.70
CA PRO A 143 8.76 -10.98 2.48
C PRO A 143 9.95 -11.53 1.67
N THR A 144 10.38 -10.81 0.65
CA THR A 144 11.55 -11.17 -0.17
C THR A 144 12.90 -11.04 0.54
N THR A 145 12.91 -10.69 1.82
CA THR A 145 14.09 -10.84 2.68
C THR A 145 14.43 -12.31 2.93
N LEU A 146 13.43 -13.19 2.87
CA LEU A 146 13.63 -14.64 2.87
C LEU A 146 14.45 -15.07 1.64
N SER A 147 15.25 -16.11 1.77
CA SER A 147 15.90 -16.76 0.60
C SER A 147 14.86 -17.45 -0.29
N ALA A 148 15.22 -17.72 -1.54
CA ALA A 148 14.35 -18.46 -2.47
C ALA A 148 13.93 -19.82 -1.88
N GLY A 149 14.85 -20.57 -1.27
CA GLY A 149 14.53 -21.84 -0.61
C GLY A 149 13.63 -21.72 0.61
N GLN A 150 13.76 -20.64 1.40
CA GLN A 150 12.85 -20.38 2.52
C GLN A 150 11.45 -19.99 2.03
N MET A 151 11.37 -19.21 0.97
CA MET A 151 10.09 -18.84 0.33
C MET A 151 9.41 -20.07 -0.28
N ASP A 152 10.14 -20.89 -0.99
CA ASP A 152 9.64 -22.14 -1.58
C ASP A 152 9.06 -23.07 -0.51
N ARG A 153 9.80 -23.29 0.59
CA ARG A 153 9.33 -24.11 1.72
C ARG A 153 8.05 -23.55 2.36
N LEU A 154 8.00 -22.24 2.58
CA LEU A 154 6.84 -21.58 3.18
C LEU A 154 5.60 -21.68 2.28
N LEU A 155 5.76 -21.36 0.99
CA LEU A 155 4.67 -21.37 0.02
C LEU A 155 4.21 -22.78 -0.33
N THR A 156 5.13 -23.76 -0.38
CA THR A 156 4.77 -25.18 -0.49
C THR A 156 3.86 -25.61 0.65
N HIS A 157 4.25 -25.31 1.90
CA HIS A 157 3.45 -25.64 3.08
C HIS A 157 2.09 -24.93 3.08
N LEU A 158 2.05 -23.65 2.70
CA LEU A 158 0.83 -22.88 2.58
C LEU A 158 -0.14 -23.52 1.56
N ASN A 159 0.34 -23.82 0.36
CA ASN A 159 -0.46 -24.39 -0.73
C ASN A 159 -0.94 -25.83 -0.43
N GLN A 160 -0.21 -26.57 0.41
CA GLN A 160 -0.63 -27.88 0.90
C GLN A 160 -1.65 -27.79 2.04
N SER A 161 -1.62 -26.70 2.80
CA SER A 161 -2.49 -26.51 3.96
C SER A 161 -3.84 -25.90 3.61
N PHE A 162 -3.91 -25.02 2.61
CA PHE A 162 -5.13 -24.34 2.19
C PHE A 162 -5.49 -24.66 0.74
N ASP A 163 -6.78 -24.78 0.45
CA ASP A 163 -7.27 -24.75 -0.94
C ASP A 163 -7.31 -23.30 -1.42
N LEU A 164 -6.31 -22.90 -2.19
CA LEU A 164 -6.19 -21.57 -2.80
C LEU A 164 -6.70 -21.53 -4.24
N SER A 165 -7.29 -22.60 -4.77
CA SER A 165 -7.76 -22.68 -6.16
C SER A 165 -8.84 -21.65 -6.52
N ARG A 166 -9.56 -21.15 -5.51
CA ARG A 166 -10.60 -20.12 -5.63
C ARG A 166 -10.15 -18.74 -5.12
N CYS A 167 -8.87 -18.61 -4.79
CA CYS A 167 -8.31 -17.35 -4.32
C CYS A 167 -8.41 -16.32 -5.46
N ALA A 168 -9.10 -15.20 -5.19
CA ALA A 168 -9.30 -14.14 -6.18
C ALA A 168 -8.07 -13.24 -6.34
N GLU A 169 -7.24 -13.17 -5.29
CA GLU A 169 -5.98 -12.43 -5.29
C GLU A 169 -4.97 -13.14 -4.40
N TYR A 170 -3.83 -13.50 -4.97
CA TYR A 170 -2.68 -14.06 -4.27
C TYR A 170 -1.52 -13.07 -4.34
N CYS A 171 -1.45 -12.19 -3.35
CA CYS A 171 -0.54 -11.05 -3.32
C CYS A 171 0.64 -11.27 -2.38
N ILE A 172 1.86 -10.99 -2.88
CA ILE A 172 3.07 -11.00 -2.07
C ILE A 172 3.83 -9.69 -2.25
N GLU A 173 4.13 -9.00 -1.15
CA GLU A 173 5.00 -7.83 -1.18
C GLU A 173 6.44 -8.23 -1.49
N ALA A 174 6.87 -8.03 -2.73
CA ALA A 174 8.27 -8.10 -3.09
C ALA A 174 9.05 -6.91 -2.50
N GLY A 175 8.37 -5.79 -2.36
CA GLY A 175 8.70 -4.64 -1.51
C GLY A 175 9.92 -3.84 -1.98
N ARG A 176 11.11 -4.38 -1.85
CA ARG A 176 12.36 -3.63 -2.03
C ARG A 176 13.23 -4.20 -3.15
N PRO A 177 13.72 -3.37 -4.09
CA PRO A 177 14.59 -3.80 -5.19
C PRO A 177 15.84 -4.59 -4.73
N ASP A 178 16.41 -4.22 -3.58
CA ASP A 178 17.59 -4.86 -3.02
C ASP A 178 17.32 -6.27 -2.42
N THR A 179 16.09 -6.74 -2.44
CA THR A 179 15.69 -8.10 -2.02
C THR A 179 15.09 -8.94 -3.12
N ILE A 180 14.92 -8.37 -4.32
CA ILE A 180 14.27 -9.00 -5.46
C ILE A 180 15.34 -9.52 -6.42
N ASP A 181 15.23 -10.77 -6.79
CA ASP A 181 16.00 -11.40 -7.86
C ASP A 181 15.12 -12.37 -8.69
N ARG A 182 15.63 -12.85 -9.80
CA ARG A 182 14.89 -13.73 -10.71
C ARG A 182 14.47 -15.04 -10.06
N GLU A 183 15.32 -15.62 -9.22
CA GLU A 183 15.06 -16.90 -8.56
C GLU A 183 13.86 -16.78 -7.63
N LYS A 184 13.82 -15.74 -6.79
CA LYS A 184 12.69 -15.48 -5.88
C LYS A 184 11.41 -15.18 -6.63
N LEU A 185 11.46 -14.36 -7.68
CA LEU A 185 10.28 -14.08 -8.50
C LEU A 185 9.77 -15.36 -9.18
N GLN A 186 10.65 -16.25 -9.61
CA GLN A 186 10.25 -17.54 -10.18
C GLN A 186 9.54 -18.40 -9.13
N VAL A 187 10.07 -18.48 -7.90
CA VAL A 187 9.41 -19.19 -6.80
C VAL A 187 8.00 -18.65 -6.56
N LEU A 188 7.82 -17.31 -6.57
CA LEU A 188 6.48 -16.74 -6.41
C LEU A 188 5.51 -17.20 -7.51
N LEU A 189 5.94 -17.18 -8.77
CA LEU A 189 5.13 -17.62 -9.91
C LEU A 189 4.82 -19.12 -9.84
N ASP A 190 5.80 -19.96 -9.49
CA ASP A 190 5.64 -21.41 -9.39
C ASP A 190 4.62 -21.80 -8.33
N HIS A 191 4.44 -20.94 -7.30
CA HIS A 191 3.44 -21.12 -6.25
C HIS A 191 2.11 -20.41 -6.50
N GLY A 192 1.90 -19.82 -7.68
CA GLY A 192 0.63 -19.22 -8.08
C GLY A 192 0.41 -17.79 -7.60
N CYS A 193 1.46 -17.10 -7.15
CA CYS A 193 1.38 -15.67 -6.86
C CYS A 193 1.05 -14.90 -8.15
N ASP A 194 -0.09 -14.25 -8.20
CA ASP A 194 -0.54 -13.50 -9.37
C ASP A 194 -0.29 -11.99 -9.25
N ARG A 195 -0.05 -11.49 -8.03
CA ARG A 195 0.21 -10.09 -7.74
C ARG A 195 1.43 -9.89 -6.86
N ILE A 196 2.30 -8.99 -7.28
CA ILE A 196 3.43 -8.52 -6.47
C ILE A 196 3.40 -7.01 -6.28
N SER A 197 4.04 -6.53 -5.22
CA SER A 197 4.26 -5.10 -5.01
C SER A 197 5.75 -4.79 -5.05
N VAL A 198 6.15 -3.88 -5.95
CA VAL A 198 7.50 -3.31 -5.98
C VAL A 198 7.39 -1.88 -5.47
N ASN A 199 7.89 -1.61 -4.25
CA ASN A 199 7.60 -0.38 -3.51
C ASN A 199 8.77 0.61 -3.55
N PRO A 200 8.89 1.48 -4.58
CA PRO A 200 9.98 2.45 -4.67
C PRO A 200 9.92 3.51 -3.58
N GLN A 201 8.74 3.94 -3.20
CA GLN A 201 8.41 5.08 -2.35
C GLN A 201 8.76 6.45 -2.98
N SER A 202 9.88 6.56 -3.67
CA SER A 202 10.36 7.68 -4.47
C SER A 202 11.38 7.17 -5.50
N LEU A 203 11.60 7.92 -6.58
CA LEU A 203 12.68 7.70 -7.56
C LEU A 203 13.75 8.80 -7.48
N GLU A 204 13.72 9.64 -6.45
CA GLU A 204 14.76 10.62 -6.18
C GLU A 204 15.80 9.99 -5.23
N ASP A 205 17.04 9.82 -5.69
CA ASP A 205 18.10 9.17 -4.89
C ASP A 205 18.42 9.92 -3.58
N SER A 206 18.22 11.24 -3.55
CA SER A 206 18.34 12.04 -2.32
C SER A 206 17.30 11.66 -1.29
N VAL A 207 16.06 11.43 -1.71
CA VAL A 207 14.94 10.99 -0.87
C VAL A 207 15.18 9.57 -0.38
N LEU A 208 15.57 8.65 -1.28
CA LEU A 208 15.88 7.26 -0.92
C LEU A 208 16.97 7.18 0.17
N ARG A 209 18.03 7.97 0.03
CA ARG A 209 19.07 8.07 1.07
C ARG A 209 18.54 8.66 2.39
N ALA A 210 17.74 9.71 2.33
CA ALA A 210 17.16 10.35 3.52
C ALA A 210 16.27 9.39 4.33
N ILE A 211 15.53 8.50 3.65
CA ILE A 211 14.69 7.50 4.32
C ILE A 211 15.43 6.19 4.66
N GLY A 212 16.75 6.11 4.41
CA GLY A 212 17.59 4.96 4.77
C GLY A 212 17.44 3.76 3.86
N ARG A 213 17.04 3.96 2.60
CA ARG A 213 17.07 2.93 1.56
C ARG A 213 18.42 2.90 0.87
N ARG A 214 18.94 1.70 0.56
CA ARG A 214 20.27 1.51 -0.03
C ARG A 214 20.26 1.41 -1.55
N HIS A 215 19.10 1.14 -2.15
CA HIS A 215 18.93 1.07 -3.60
C HIS A 215 18.74 2.45 -4.22
N THR A 216 18.95 2.55 -5.51
CA THR A 216 18.82 3.74 -6.34
C THR A 216 17.59 3.67 -7.22
N ALA A 217 17.22 4.79 -7.87
CA ALA A 217 16.20 4.82 -8.91
C ALA A 217 16.52 3.83 -10.05
N ALA A 218 17.78 3.71 -10.45
CA ALA A 218 18.21 2.77 -11.48
C ALA A 218 17.98 1.30 -11.07
N ASP A 219 18.11 0.96 -9.80
CA ASP A 219 17.83 -0.39 -9.31
C ASP A 219 16.32 -0.68 -9.36
N ILE A 220 15.48 0.31 -9.08
CA ILE A 220 14.02 0.20 -9.22
C ILE A 220 13.64 -0.03 -10.69
N GLU A 221 14.22 0.71 -11.62
CA GLU A 221 13.99 0.52 -13.07
C GLU A 221 14.34 -0.91 -13.52
N LYS A 222 15.49 -1.43 -13.11
CA LYS A 222 15.91 -2.79 -13.42
C LYS A 222 14.96 -3.83 -12.83
N THR A 223 14.55 -3.63 -11.58
CA THR A 223 13.63 -4.54 -10.89
C THR A 223 12.26 -4.55 -11.54
N MET A 224 11.73 -3.38 -11.91
CA MET A 224 10.47 -3.30 -12.64
C MET A 224 10.55 -3.98 -14.00
N ALA A 225 11.62 -3.74 -14.77
CA ALA A 225 11.83 -4.41 -16.05
C ALA A 225 11.89 -5.94 -15.88
N LEU A 226 12.56 -6.43 -14.83
CA LEU A 226 12.60 -7.85 -14.51
C LEU A 226 11.21 -8.38 -14.17
N ALA A 227 10.48 -7.76 -13.24
CA ALA A 227 9.15 -8.18 -12.81
C ALA A 227 8.18 -8.24 -14.00
N MET A 228 8.13 -7.18 -14.81
CA MET A 228 7.28 -7.13 -16.01
C MET A 228 7.65 -8.22 -17.04
N SER A 229 8.94 -8.55 -17.19
CA SER A 229 9.41 -9.61 -18.12
C SER A 229 9.04 -11.02 -17.67
N MET A 230 8.73 -11.22 -16.39
CA MET A 230 8.40 -12.54 -15.85
C MET A 230 6.91 -12.91 -15.94
N GLY A 231 6.05 -11.95 -16.31
CA GLY A 231 4.66 -12.23 -16.63
C GLY A 231 3.73 -12.33 -15.41
N PHE A 232 4.03 -11.62 -14.31
CA PHE A 232 3.06 -11.45 -13.25
C PHE A 232 1.78 -10.81 -13.80
N ARG A 233 0.64 -11.29 -13.34
CA ARG A 233 -0.66 -10.78 -13.78
C ARG A 233 -0.89 -9.35 -13.32
N HIS A 234 -0.43 -9.04 -12.10
CA HIS A 234 -0.59 -7.74 -11.48
C HIS A 234 0.71 -7.28 -10.82
N VAL A 235 1.09 -6.03 -11.08
CA VAL A 235 2.23 -5.38 -10.43
C VAL A 235 1.78 -4.06 -9.82
N ASN A 236 1.90 -3.95 -8.49
CA ASN A 236 1.63 -2.72 -7.75
C ASN A 236 2.92 -1.95 -7.45
N MET A 237 2.82 -0.63 -7.39
CA MET A 237 3.88 0.25 -6.92
C MET A 237 3.36 1.17 -5.81
N ASP A 238 4.10 1.26 -4.69
CA ASP A 238 3.78 2.20 -3.61
C ASP A 238 4.69 3.41 -3.65
N LEU A 239 4.09 4.59 -3.56
CA LEU A 239 4.74 5.89 -3.42
C LEU A 239 4.32 6.56 -2.11
N ILE A 240 5.18 7.41 -1.55
CA ILE A 240 4.84 8.20 -0.36
C ILE A 240 5.05 9.68 -0.65
N ALA A 241 3.98 10.46 -0.63
CA ALA A 241 4.04 11.91 -0.66
C ALA A 241 4.45 12.48 0.70
N GLY A 242 5.37 13.45 0.71
CA GLY A 242 5.82 14.14 1.91
C GLY A 242 7.04 13.53 2.60
N LEU A 243 7.83 12.70 1.92
CA LEU A 243 9.08 12.15 2.45
C LEU A 243 10.13 13.26 2.69
N PRO A 244 11.06 13.08 3.66
CA PRO A 244 12.19 13.99 3.85
C PRO A 244 12.99 14.17 2.56
N ALA A 245 13.45 15.39 2.32
CA ALA A 245 14.22 15.80 1.13
C ALA A 245 13.45 15.70 -0.21
N ASP A 246 12.15 15.40 -0.20
CA ASP A 246 11.32 15.43 -1.41
C ASP A 246 10.74 16.84 -1.66
N THR A 247 10.35 17.08 -2.91
CA THR A 247 9.71 18.31 -3.37
C THR A 247 8.53 17.96 -4.29
N PRO A 248 7.55 18.87 -4.50
CA PRO A 248 6.47 18.64 -5.45
C PRO A 248 6.98 18.25 -6.86
N GLU A 249 8.06 18.87 -7.33
CA GLU A 249 8.67 18.57 -8.63
C GLU A 249 9.35 17.19 -8.64
N GLY A 250 10.05 16.80 -7.55
CA GLY A 250 10.67 15.47 -7.37
C GLY A 250 9.62 14.38 -7.36
N PHE A 251 8.55 14.59 -6.60
CA PHE A 251 7.44 13.67 -6.54
C PHE A 251 6.73 13.52 -7.90
N ARG A 252 6.54 14.62 -8.63
CA ARG A 252 5.97 14.60 -9.99
C ARG A 252 6.81 13.74 -10.92
N ARG A 253 8.13 13.96 -10.99
CA ARG A 253 9.05 13.14 -11.81
C ARG A 253 8.95 11.66 -11.42
N THR A 254 8.88 11.38 -10.12
CA THR A 254 8.71 10.01 -9.60
C THR A 254 7.44 9.37 -10.13
N LEU A 255 6.29 10.02 -9.99
CA LEU A 255 5.00 9.48 -10.43
C LEU A 255 4.94 9.29 -11.95
N ASP A 256 5.38 10.29 -12.72
CA ASP A 256 5.42 10.20 -14.19
C ASP A 256 6.27 9.02 -14.67
N LYS A 257 7.41 8.80 -14.02
CA LYS A 257 8.27 7.66 -14.32
C LYS A 257 7.60 6.34 -13.94
N CYS A 258 6.96 6.27 -12.77
CA CYS A 258 6.22 5.06 -12.34
C CYS A 258 5.09 4.71 -13.32
N LEU A 259 4.36 5.70 -13.82
CA LEU A 259 3.34 5.49 -14.86
C LEU A 259 3.92 4.88 -16.14
N SER A 260 5.17 5.18 -16.47
CA SER A 260 5.83 4.63 -17.67
C SER A 260 6.29 3.17 -17.52
N PHE A 261 6.32 2.60 -16.33
CA PHE A 261 6.74 1.22 -16.11
C PHE A 261 5.68 0.18 -16.45
N GLY A 262 4.43 0.58 -16.66
CA GLY A 262 3.34 -0.34 -17.04
C GLY A 262 2.75 -1.12 -15.86
N ALA A 263 2.98 -0.69 -14.61
CA ALA A 263 2.28 -1.23 -13.46
C ALA A 263 0.77 -0.99 -13.61
N ASP A 264 -0.05 -1.95 -13.22
CA ASP A 264 -1.51 -1.86 -13.30
C ASP A 264 -2.15 -1.28 -12.03
N ASN A 265 -1.37 -1.11 -10.98
CA ASN A 265 -1.79 -0.46 -9.75
C ASN A 265 -0.67 0.45 -9.20
N ILE A 266 -1.04 1.65 -8.77
CA ILE A 266 -0.14 2.60 -8.09
C ILE A 266 -0.85 3.13 -6.85
N THR A 267 -0.25 2.90 -5.69
CA THR A 267 -0.76 3.41 -4.42
C THR A 267 0.07 4.61 -3.98
N VAL A 268 -0.58 5.75 -3.78
CA VAL A 268 0.06 6.95 -3.23
C VAL A 268 -0.37 7.14 -1.78
N HIS A 269 0.57 6.95 -0.88
CA HIS A 269 0.39 7.20 0.55
C HIS A 269 0.79 8.62 0.91
N THR A 270 0.13 9.21 1.90
CA THR A 270 0.61 10.42 2.58
C THR A 270 1.48 10.01 3.75
N LEU A 271 2.65 10.61 3.91
CA LEU A 271 3.50 10.38 5.06
C LEU A 271 2.73 10.69 6.37
N ALA A 272 2.58 9.68 7.21
CA ALA A 272 2.03 9.84 8.56
C ALA A 272 3.14 9.66 9.59
N LEU A 273 3.47 10.73 10.31
CA LEU A 273 4.46 10.66 11.38
C LEU A 273 3.92 9.85 12.56
N LYS A 274 4.51 8.71 12.81
CA LYS A 274 4.15 7.81 13.92
C LYS A 274 5.19 7.91 15.04
N LYS A 275 4.73 7.78 16.29
CA LYS A 275 5.63 7.63 17.44
C LYS A 275 6.62 6.48 17.19
N GLY A 276 7.91 6.74 17.38
CA GLY A 276 8.96 5.76 17.12
C GLY A 276 9.48 5.68 15.68
N SER A 277 8.96 6.47 14.73
CA SER A 277 9.62 6.66 13.45
C SER A 277 10.92 7.46 13.63
N ARG A 278 11.98 7.08 12.91
CA ARG A 278 13.27 7.79 12.99
C ARG A 278 13.17 9.23 12.48
N ILE A 279 12.28 9.51 11.50
CA ILE A 279 12.02 10.89 11.03
C ILE A 279 11.66 11.79 12.21
N LEU A 280 10.74 11.35 13.08
CA LEU A 280 10.31 12.12 14.23
C LEU A 280 11.40 12.22 15.30
N LEU A 281 12.09 11.10 15.58
CA LEU A 281 13.14 11.04 16.61
C LEU A 281 14.38 11.86 16.23
N GLU A 282 14.72 11.89 14.94
CA GLU A 282 15.88 12.62 14.42
C GLU A 282 15.54 14.07 14.03
N GLY A 283 14.28 14.49 14.12
CA GLY A 283 13.85 15.84 13.77
C GLY A 283 14.08 16.18 12.30
N GLN A 284 13.96 15.20 11.40
CA GLN A 284 14.18 15.42 9.97
C GLN A 284 13.14 16.40 9.40
N LYS A 285 13.61 17.34 8.57
CA LYS A 285 12.72 18.26 7.88
C LYS A 285 11.91 17.51 6.82
N ILE A 286 10.60 17.70 6.86
CA ILE A 286 9.65 17.17 5.87
C ILE A 286 9.02 18.32 5.08
N PRO A 287 8.45 18.08 3.90
CA PRO A 287 7.65 19.05 3.16
C PRO A 287 6.50 19.62 3.99
N THR A 288 6.11 20.84 3.67
CA THR A 288 4.96 21.50 4.29
C THR A 288 3.64 20.83 3.88
N ALA A 289 2.56 21.10 4.62
CA ALA A 289 1.24 20.59 4.26
C ALA A 289 0.78 21.07 2.87
N GLU A 290 1.18 22.28 2.46
CA GLU A 290 0.89 22.84 1.14
C GLU A 290 1.63 22.05 0.05
N GLU A 291 2.94 21.81 0.21
CA GLU A 291 3.74 21.01 -0.72
C GLU A 291 3.20 19.58 -0.86
N VAL A 292 2.82 18.95 0.26
CA VAL A 292 2.18 17.63 0.23
C VAL A 292 0.82 17.69 -0.48
N GLY A 293 0.05 18.75 -0.27
CA GLY A 293 -1.20 19.01 -0.99
C GLY A 293 -0.99 19.02 -2.50
N GLN A 294 0.04 19.74 -2.98
CA GLN A 294 0.41 19.79 -4.41
C GLN A 294 0.79 18.41 -4.96
N MET A 295 1.53 17.59 -4.21
CA MET A 295 1.87 16.22 -4.59
C MET A 295 0.62 15.34 -4.76
N LEU A 296 -0.32 15.43 -3.82
CA LEU A 296 -1.56 14.65 -3.86
C LEU A 296 -2.51 15.09 -4.97
N ASP A 297 -2.65 16.40 -5.19
CA ASP A 297 -3.47 16.96 -6.27
C ASP A 297 -2.94 16.52 -7.63
N TYR A 298 -1.62 16.56 -7.79
CA TYR A 298 -0.97 16.04 -8.98
C TYR A 298 -1.24 14.54 -9.16
N SER A 299 -1.13 13.75 -8.08
CA SER A 299 -1.38 12.30 -8.13
C SER A 299 -2.78 11.98 -8.63
N ILE A 300 -3.79 12.65 -8.08
CA ILE A 300 -5.19 12.43 -8.47
C ILE A 300 -5.38 12.75 -9.96
N SER A 301 -4.83 13.88 -10.42
CA SER A 301 -4.95 14.31 -11.81
C SER A 301 -4.22 13.36 -12.77
N ALA A 302 -2.96 13.01 -12.47
CA ALA A 302 -2.11 12.17 -13.32
C ALA A 302 -2.65 10.73 -13.42
N LEU A 303 -3.03 10.14 -12.28
CA LEU A 303 -3.57 8.77 -12.25
C LEU A 303 -4.91 8.68 -12.98
N ARG A 304 -5.83 9.62 -12.78
CA ARG A 304 -7.10 9.68 -13.53
C ARG A 304 -6.86 9.89 -15.03
N GLY A 305 -5.93 10.77 -15.40
CA GLY A 305 -5.53 10.99 -16.78
C GLY A 305 -4.94 9.75 -17.46
N ALA A 306 -4.36 8.85 -16.70
CA ALA A 306 -3.84 7.56 -17.13
C ALA A 306 -4.84 6.40 -16.98
N ASN A 307 -6.14 6.68 -16.75
CA ASN A 307 -7.22 5.71 -16.53
C ASN A 307 -7.07 4.80 -15.30
N PHE A 308 -6.36 5.24 -14.27
CA PHE A 308 -6.40 4.58 -12.97
C PHE A 308 -7.65 5.01 -12.20
N HIS A 309 -8.29 4.03 -11.55
CA HIS A 309 -9.50 4.21 -10.74
C HIS A 309 -9.25 3.71 -9.32
N PRO A 310 -9.98 4.27 -8.31
CA PRO A 310 -9.92 3.77 -6.92
C PRO A 310 -10.41 2.34 -6.80
#